data_63549021ac51817843335682c3efe6fd
#
_entry.id   63549021ac51817843335682c3efe6fd
#
_cell.length_a   1.000
_cell.length_b   1.000
_cell.length_c   1.000
_cell.angle_alpha   90.00
_cell.angle_beta   90.00
_cell.angle_gamma   90.00
#
_symmetry.space_group_name_H-M   'P 1'
#
loop_
_entity.id
_entity.type
_entity.pdbx_description
1 polymer ?
#
loop_
_entity_poly.entity_id
_entity_poly.type
_entity_poly.pdbx_seq_one_letter_code
_entity_poly.pdbx_strand_id
1 'polypeptide(L)'
;MPSRTPLPARYPPIGTWPALMRADMAAAYLDYRNTGELARAVVRGEAPPPTGYHGIGRAREPVWSKAVIDNFTVPARALDLDRSEGKDLSSLV
;
A
#
# COMPACT_ATOMS: atom_id res chain seq x y z
N MET A 1 21.18 3.25 16.47
CA MET A 1 20.10 3.83 15.68
C MET A 1 18.77 3.22 16.04
N PRO A 2 17.91 3.97 16.59
CA PRO A 2 16.62 3.41 16.95
C PRO A 2 15.88 2.99 15.70
N SER A 3 15.21 1.89 15.80
CA SER A 3 14.40 1.46 14.70
C SER A 3 13.19 2.38 14.62
N ARG A 4 12.72 2.56 13.42
CA ARG A 4 11.58 3.40 13.20
C ARG A 4 10.33 2.66 13.63
N THR A 5 9.53 3.30 14.47
CA THR A 5 8.26 2.71 14.86
C THR A 5 7.32 2.82 13.67
N PRO A 6 6.68 1.71 13.29
CA PRO A 6 5.69 1.80 12.21
C PRO A 6 4.58 2.77 12.58
N LEU A 7 4.17 3.56 11.62
CA LEU A 7 3.07 4.49 11.83
C LEU A 7 1.76 3.81 11.48
N PRO A 8 0.70 4.09 12.23
CA PRO A 8 -0.60 3.53 11.88
C PRO A 8 -1.09 4.10 10.55
N ALA A 9 -1.93 3.34 9.88
CA ALA A 9 -2.53 3.81 8.65
C ALA A 9 -3.33 5.08 8.92
N ARG A 10 -3.27 6.02 8.00
CA ARG A 10 -3.90 7.32 8.17
C ARG A 10 -4.93 7.52 7.06
N TYR A 11 -6.16 7.75 7.46
CA TYR A 11 -7.25 7.88 6.52
C TYR A 11 -7.66 9.34 6.35
N PRO A 12 -7.79 9.82 5.13
CA PRO A 12 -8.28 11.17 4.90
C PRO A 12 -9.80 11.21 5.04
N PRO A 13 -10.38 12.40 5.03
CA PRO A 13 -11.84 12.50 4.94
C PRO A 13 -12.34 11.74 3.73
N ILE A 14 -13.56 11.24 3.81
CA ILE A 14 -14.14 10.42 2.76
C ILE A 14 -14.05 11.12 1.42
N GLY A 15 -13.53 10.39 0.43
CA GLY A 15 -13.48 10.89 -0.94
C GLY A 15 -12.36 11.87 -1.23
N THR A 16 -11.39 12.01 -0.32
CA THR A 16 -10.35 13.02 -0.51
C THR A 16 -8.94 12.46 -0.55
N TRP A 17 -8.76 11.31 -1.14
CA TRP A 17 -7.42 10.74 -1.28
C TRP A 17 -6.53 11.64 -2.12
N PRO A 18 -5.36 12.04 -1.62
CA PRO A 18 -4.48 12.92 -2.40
C PRO A 18 -3.80 12.17 -3.54
N ALA A 19 -3.37 12.92 -4.54
CA ALA A 19 -2.68 12.34 -5.68
C ALA A 19 -1.36 11.68 -5.28
N LEU A 20 -0.69 12.23 -4.28
CA LEU A 20 0.55 11.66 -3.73
C LEU A 20 0.33 11.39 -2.27
N MET A 21 0.70 10.19 -1.84
CA MET A 21 0.46 9.76 -0.46
C MET A 21 1.77 9.34 0.18
N ARG A 22 1.95 9.76 1.44
CA ARG A 22 3.06 9.25 2.23
C ARG A 22 2.73 7.84 2.69
N ALA A 23 3.71 7.20 3.31
CA ALA A 23 3.57 5.78 3.64
C ALA A 23 2.33 5.46 4.47
N ASP A 24 2.02 6.29 5.48
CA ASP A 24 0.89 5.99 6.35
C ASP A 24 -0.44 6.07 5.59
N MET A 25 -0.57 7.02 4.69
CA MET A 25 -1.79 7.13 3.92
C MET A 25 -1.83 6.10 2.79
N ALA A 26 -0.68 5.78 2.19
CA ALA A 26 -0.63 4.71 1.20
C ALA A 26 -1.00 3.38 1.85
N ALA A 27 -0.57 3.16 3.08
CA ALA A 27 -0.97 1.96 3.80
C ALA A 27 -2.49 1.90 3.95
N ALA A 28 -3.11 3.02 4.30
CA ALA A 28 -4.56 3.07 4.43
C ALA A 28 -5.23 2.80 3.09
N TYR A 29 -4.71 3.38 2.03
CA TYR A 29 -5.31 3.23 0.71
C TYR A 29 -5.25 1.79 0.22
N LEU A 30 -4.22 1.07 0.64
CA LEU A 30 -4.04 -0.33 0.26
C LEU A 30 -4.55 -1.29 1.34
N ASP A 31 -5.17 -0.73 2.37
CA ASP A 31 -5.80 -1.51 3.44
C ASP A 31 -4.80 -2.26 4.32
N TYR A 32 -3.64 -1.66 4.55
CA TYR A 32 -2.69 -2.18 5.52
C TYR A 32 -2.87 -1.42 6.83
N ARG A 33 -2.58 -2.08 7.94
CA ARG A 33 -2.80 -1.48 9.25
C ARG A 33 -1.76 -0.45 9.64
N ASN A 34 -0.56 -0.57 9.09
CA ASN A 34 0.50 0.37 9.41
C ASN A 34 1.56 0.34 8.32
N THR A 35 2.54 1.26 8.45
CA THR A 35 3.58 1.37 7.43
C THR A 35 4.50 0.16 7.39
N GLY A 36 4.61 -0.57 8.50
CA GLY A 36 5.43 -1.78 8.52
C GLY A 36 4.83 -2.86 7.64
N GLU A 37 3.51 -3.02 7.68
CA GLU A 37 2.86 -3.98 6.81
C GLU A 37 3.01 -3.60 5.35
N LEU A 38 2.88 -2.31 5.05
CA LEU A 38 3.08 -1.84 3.70
C LEU A 38 4.49 -2.14 3.21
N ALA A 39 5.49 -1.85 4.04
CA ALA A 39 6.88 -2.08 3.66
C ALA A 39 7.13 -3.55 3.35
N ARG A 40 6.59 -4.43 4.18
CA ARG A 40 6.75 -5.86 3.95
C ARG A 40 6.06 -6.31 2.67
N ALA A 41 4.90 -5.73 2.40
CA ALA A 41 4.18 -6.06 1.17
C ALA A 41 4.96 -5.61 -0.06
N VAL A 42 5.59 -4.45 0.02
CA VAL A 42 6.43 -3.96 -1.09
C VAL A 42 7.58 -4.93 -1.33
N VAL A 43 8.23 -5.38 -0.26
CA VAL A 43 9.34 -6.32 -0.40
C VAL A 43 8.89 -7.63 -1.03
N ARG A 44 7.69 -8.08 -0.69
CA ARG A 44 7.16 -9.32 -1.26
C ARG A 44 6.60 -9.15 -2.67
N GLY A 45 6.54 -7.92 -3.16
CA GLY A 45 5.96 -7.67 -4.47
C GLY A 45 4.46 -7.62 -4.49
N GLU A 46 3.84 -7.54 -3.33
CA GLU A 46 2.38 -7.50 -3.22
C GLU A 46 1.83 -6.08 -3.22
N ALA A 47 2.69 -5.10 -3.10
CA ALA A 47 2.30 -3.71 -3.16
C ALA A 47 3.31 -2.97 -4.03
N PRO A 48 2.90 -1.87 -4.68
CA PRO A 48 3.82 -1.14 -5.53
C PRO A 48 4.89 -0.45 -4.72
N PRO A 49 6.11 -0.34 -5.25
CA PRO A 49 7.16 0.42 -4.58
C PRO A 49 6.81 1.90 -4.62
N PRO A 50 7.48 2.71 -3.79
CA PRO A 50 7.25 4.15 -3.83
C PRO A 50 7.48 4.70 -5.22
N THR A 51 6.64 5.66 -5.60
CA THR A 51 6.77 6.31 -6.89
C THR A 51 7.89 7.35 -6.88
N GLY A 52 8.12 7.97 -5.74
CA GLY A 52 9.15 9.00 -5.61
C GLY A 52 9.38 9.30 -4.15
N TYR A 53 10.05 10.40 -3.90
CA TYR A 53 10.41 10.80 -2.53
C TYR A 53 10.22 12.29 -2.36
N HIS A 54 9.76 12.68 -1.18
CA HIS A 54 9.70 14.08 -0.78
C HIS A 54 10.85 14.38 0.16
N GLY A 55 11.38 15.57 0.07
CA GLY A 55 12.45 15.99 0.98
C GLY A 55 13.82 15.72 0.41
N ILE A 56 14.83 16.09 1.18
CA ILE A 56 16.22 16.02 0.76
C ILE A 56 17.01 15.28 1.83
N GLY A 57 17.94 14.46 1.38
CA GLY A 57 18.84 13.78 2.30
C GLY A 57 18.12 12.89 3.28
N ARG A 58 18.41 13.06 4.56
CA ARG A 58 17.82 12.19 5.58
C ARG A 58 16.34 12.46 5.82
N ALA A 59 15.87 13.63 5.41
CA ALA A 59 14.47 13.97 5.57
C ALA A 59 13.62 13.43 4.44
N ARG A 60 14.24 12.72 3.51
CA ARG A 60 13.53 12.19 2.36
C ARG A 60 12.54 11.10 2.78
N GLU A 61 11.32 11.22 2.33
CA GLU A 61 10.26 10.28 2.65
C GLU A 61 9.69 9.70 1.37
N PRO A 62 9.40 8.41 1.37
CA PRO A 62 8.78 7.80 0.18
C PRO A 62 7.35 8.27 0.02
N VAL A 63 6.94 8.43 -1.24
CA VAL A 63 5.57 8.77 -1.57
C VAL A 63 5.07 7.87 -2.68
N TRP A 64 3.78 7.65 -2.69
CA TRP A 64 3.13 6.81 -3.67
C TRP A 64 2.13 7.64 -4.47
N SER A 65 2.16 7.49 -5.79
CA SER A 65 1.17 8.12 -6.64
C SER A 65 -0.11 7.31 -6.60
N LYS A 66 -1.23 7.97 -6.35
CA LYS A 66 -2.51 7.29 -6.34
C LYS A 66 -2.76 6.60 -7.69
N ALA A 67 -2.43 7.28 -8.77
CA ALA A 67 -2.63 6.70 -10.09
C ALA A 67 -1.81 5.44 -10.30
N VAL A 68 -0.58 5.43 -9.80
CA VAL A 68 0.26 4.24 -9.92
C VAL A 68 -0.30 3.09 -9.09
N ILE A 69 -0.76 3.40 -7.88
CA ILE A 69 -1.37 2.37 -7.04
C ILE A 69 -2.61 1.80 -7.72
N ASP A 70 -3.44 2.67 -8.27
CA ASP A 70 -4.68 2.24 -8.90
C ASP A 70 -4.42 1.31 -10.08
N ASN A 71 -3.28 1.47 -10.73
CA ASN A 71 -2.94 0.65 -11.88
C ASN A 71 -2.06 -0.54 -11.54
N PHE A 72 -1.70 -0.68 -10.28
CA PHE A 72 -0.84 -1.78 -9.87
C PHE A 72 -1.61 -3.10 -9.94
N THR A 73 -0.97 -4.11 -10.53
CA THR A 73 -1.58 -5.42 -10.65
C THR A 73 -1.02 -6.34 -9.58
N VAL A 74 -1.91 -6.91 -8.78
CA VAL A 74 -1.50 -7.86 -7.75
C VAL A 74 -0.95 -9.10 -8.44
N PRO A 75 0.18 -9.64 -7.95
CA PRO A 75 0.77 -10.83 -8.56
C PRO A 75 -0.20 -12.01 -8.60
N ALA A 76 -0.09 -12.82 -9.63
CA ALA A 76 -0.98 -13.95 -9.83
C ALA A 76 -1.03 -14.88 -8.62
N ARG A 77 0.12 -15.06 -7.96
CA ARG A 77 0.16 -15.93 -6.81
C ARG A 77 -0.75 -15.45 -5.69
N ALA A 78 -0.76 -14.14 -5.46
CA ALA A 78 -1.63 -13.58 -4.44
C ALA A 78 -3.09 -13.70 -4.86
N LEU A 79 -3.35 -13.53 -6.15
CA LEU A 79 -4.71 -13.68 -6.66
C LEU A 79 -5.18 -15.11 -6.54
N ASP A 80 -4.26 -16.06 -6.71
CA ASP A 80 -4.63 -17.46 -6.59
C ASP A 80 -5.07 -17.81 -5.18
N LEU A 81 -4.42 -17.23 -4.20
CA LEU A 81 -4.84 -17.44 -2.83
C LEU A 81 -6.22 -16.86 -2.59
N ASP A 82 -6.47 -15.69 -3.10
CA ASP A 82 -7.77 -15.08 -2.99
C ASP A 82 -8.80 -15.92 -3.72
N ARG A 83 -8.42 -16.44 -4.86
CA ARG A 83 -9.35 -17.20 -5.66
C ARG A 83 -9.74 -18.49 -4.98
N SER A 84 -8.85 -19.07 -4.18
CA SER A 84 -9.19 -20.26 -3.43
C SER A 84 -10.38 -20.02 -2.53
N GLU A 85 -10.38 -18.85 -1.90
CA GLU A 85 -11.54 -18.46 -1.13
C GLU A 85 -12.59 -17.90 -2.05
N GLY A 86 -12.14 -17.19 -3.04
CA GLY A 86 -13.04 -16.54 -3.95
C GLY A 86 -13.82 -17.48 -4.81
N LYS A 87 -13.40 -18.71 -4.89
CA LYS A 87 -14.21 -19.68 -5.56
C LYS A 87 -15.58 -19.72 -5.01
N ASP A 88 -15.66 -19.60 -3.71
CA ASP A 88 -16.95 -19.59 -3.06
C ASP A 88 -17.72 -18.36 -3.49
N LEU A 89 -17.01 -17.25 -3.59
CA LEU A 89 -17.65 -16.03 -4.04
C LEU A 89 -18.10 -16.15 -5.48
N SER A 90 -17.25 -16.74 -6.29
CA SER A 90 -17.61 -16.91 -7.68
C SER A 90 -18.83 -17.76 -7.83
N SER A 91 -18.95 -18.75 -6.99
CA SER A 91 -20.11 -19.60 -7.08
C SER A 91 -21.34 -18.93 -6.53
N LEU A 92 -21.18 -17.79 -5.89
CA LEU A 92 -22.31 -17.03 -5.41
C LEU A 92 -22.91 -16.16 -6.49
N VAL A 93 -22.18 -15.96 -7.54
CA VAL A 93 -22.66 -15.07 -8.59
C VAL A 93 -23.35 -15.85 -9.67
#